data_9f891d421be54bfc8b29d136d3e37ad8
#
_entry.id   9f891d421be54bfc8b29d136d3e37ad8
#
_cell.length_a   1.000
_cell.length_b   1.000
_cell.length_c   1.000
_cell.angle_alpha   90.00
_cell.angle_beta   90.00
_cell.angle_gamma   90.00
#
_symmetry.space_group_name_H-M   'P 1'
#
loop_
_entity.id
_entity.type
_entity.pdbx_description
1 polymer ?
#
loop_
_entity_poly.entity_id
_entity_poly.type
_entity_poly.pdbx_seq_one_letter_code
_entity_poly.pdbx_strand_id
1 'polypeptide(L)'
;MRTLLGALLLAAATGAHAAPLDWRGISLSGAEWGEKLPFPGVYGKDFVYPTVASTAYYQARGMNLMRIAFRWERLQPTLNGEFDATELARLREFVDGTTARGLHVLLDPHNYAAYKELQLGRPEVPIAAFADFWRRLALQFKDNPRVQFGLVNEPRNMPTETWGQAAQAAVDAIRATGASNLVTVPGNGYTGAWSWFQSRWYGTANADVMGRVRDPADRMLFEVHQYFDKDGSGTNAECVSPEIGVERLQRFTAWLRQHQRRAILGELGGGANAVCEQAVRGALQHLQANADVWAGWLWWAGGPNWGDYFLSLEPGADGRDKPQMRWLKPFLE
;
A
#
# COMPACT_ATOMS: atom_id res chain seq x y z
N MET A 1 36.56 -5.31 63.00
CA MET A 1 36.45 -5.80 61.65
C MET A 1 34.98 -5.99 61.32
N ARG A 2 34.39 -5.09 60.52
CA ARG A 2 33.00 -5.20 60.03
C ARG A 2 33.09 -5.38 58.49
N THR A 3 32.69 -6.57 58.06
CA THR A 3 32.63 -6.95 56.64
C THR A 3 31.32 -6.40 56.05
N LEU A 4 31.43 -5.48 55.06
CA LEU A 4 30.32 -5.06 54.24
C LEU A 4 30.16 -6.02 53.07
N LEU A 5 29.05 -6.77 53.03
CA LEU A 5 28.62 -7.49 51.86
C LEU A 5 27.90 -6.49 50.93
N GLY A 6 28.49 -6.21 49.79
CA GLY A 6 27.81 -5.48 48.69
C GLY A 6 26.93 -6.44 47.91
N ALA A 7 25.62 -6.20 47.88
CA ALA A 7 24.69 -6.91 47.00
C ALA A 7 24.70 -6.26 45.64
N LEU A 8 25.17 -7.00 44.60
CA LEU A 8 25.04 -6.62 43.21
C LEU A 8 23.57 -6.88 42.77
N LEU A 9 22.82 -5.83 42.56
CA LEU A 9 21.51 -5.90 41.87
C LEU A 9 21.76 -6.02 40.34
N LEU A 10 21.59 -7.23 39.79
CA LEU A 10 21.45 -7.38 38.33
C LEU A 10 20.06 -6.82 37.92
N ALA A 11 20.09 -5.68 37.27
CA ALA A 11 18.90 -5.17 36.56
C ALA A 11 18.73 -6.01 35.27
N ALA A 12 17.73 -6.89 35.29
CA ALA A 12 17.27 -7.55 34.07
C ALA A 12 16.65 -6.49 33.16
N ALA A 13 17.32 -6.14 32.08
CA ALA A 13 16.74 -5.35 31.01
C ALA A 13 15.66 -6.21 30.33
N THR A 14 14.39 -6.01 30.73
CA THR A 14 13.26 -6.49 29.94
C THR A 14 13.27 -5.71 28.64
N GLY A 15 13.68 -6.38 27.57
CA GLY A 15 13.58 -5.81 26.22
C GLY A 15 12.12 -5.43 25.96
N ALA A 16 11.80 -4.13 26.01
CA ALA A 16 10.52 -3.64 25.60
C ALA A 16 10.35 -3.99 24.12
N HIS A 17 9.52 -4.98 23.80
CA HIS A 17 9.10 -5.20 22.43
C HIS A 17 8.41 -3.93 21.97
N ALA A 18 8.87 -3.35 20.86
CA ALA A 18 8.17 -2.22 20.26
C ALA A 18 6.73 -2.64 19.95
N ALA A 19 5.78 -1.76 20.27
CA ALA A 19 4.36 -2.03 19.96
C ALA A 19 4.22 -2.32 18.45
N PRO A 20 3.34 -3.25 18.07
CA PRO A 20 3.12 -3.55 16.66
C PRO A 20 2.56 -2.31 15.95
N LEU A 21 2.94 -2.14 14.68
CA LEU A 21 2.38 -1.08 13.83
C LEU A 21 0.87 -1.25 13.66
N ASP A 22 0.16 -0.15 13.42
CA ASP A 22 -1.31 -0.13 13.25
C ASP A 22 -1.77 -1.11 12.15
N TRP A 23 -1.03 -1.11 11.03
CA TRP A 23 -1.40 -1.86 9.82
C TRP A 23 -0.32 -2.87 9.44
N ARG A 24 -0.75 -4.12 9.25
CA ARG A 24 0.07 -5.23 8.79
C ARG A 24 -0.78 -6.02 7.81
N GLY A 25 -0.36 -6.10 6.54
CA GLY A 25 -1.28 -6.65 5.57
C GLY A 25 -0.67 -7.12 4.27
N ILE A 26 -1.53 -7.27 3.30
CA ILE A 26 -1.21 -7.80 1.97
C ILE A 26 -1.99 -7.07 0.89
N SER A 27 -1.35 -6.85 -0.26
CA SER A 27 -2.00 -6.45 -1.49
C SER A 27 -2.59 -7.67 -2.18
N LEU A 28 -3.88 -7.64 -2.46
CA LEU A 28 -4.61 -8.71 -3.14
C LEU A 28 -4.86 -8.31 -4.59
N SER A 29 -4.18 -9.00 -5.48
CA SER A 29 -4.21 -8.81 -6.92
C SER A 29 -5.26 -9.70 -7.58
N GLY A 30 -5.64 -9.37 -8.83
CA GLY A 30 -6.54 -10.14 -9.67
C GLY A 30 -7.61 -9.32 -10.37
N ALA A 31 -8.25 -8.37 -9.68
CA ALA A 31 -9.28 -7.54 -10.27
C ALA A 31 -8.74 -6.38 -11.13
N GLU A 32 -7.45 -6.07 -11.04
CA GLU A 32 -6.73 -5.13 -11.92
C GLU A 32 -6.19 -5.77 -13.21
N TRP A 33 -6.15 -7.09 -13.30
CA TRP A 33 -5.55 -7.80 -14.44
C TRP A 33 -6.26 -7.54 -15.77
N GLY A 34 -5.64 -7.98 -16.87
CA GLY A 34 -6.20 -7.85 -18.20
C GLY A 34 -5.95 -6.49 -18.85
N GLU A 35 -4.95 -5.72 -18.39
CA GLU A 35 -4.63 -4.39 -18.92
C GLU A 35 -4.27 -4.35 -20.41
N LYS A 36 -3.65 -5.44 -20.93
CA LYS A 36 -3.20 -5.57 -22.32
C LYS A 36 -4.25 -6.19 -23.25
N LEU A 37 -5.40 -6.57 -22.70
CA LEU A 37 -6.48 -7.18 -23.46
C LEU A 37 -7.50 -6.12 -23.91
N PRO A 38 -8.36 -6.45 -24.90
CA PRO A 38 -9.47 -5.54 -25.24
C PRO A 38 -10.30 -5.24 -23.98
N PHE A 39 -10.34 -3.96 -23.64
CA PHE A 39 -11.05 -3.51 -22.44
C PHE A 39 -12.57 -3.65 -22.61
N PRO A 40 -13.35 -4.07 -21.60
CA PRO A 40 -12.98 -4.22 -20.17
C PRO A 40 -12.43 -5.59 -19.76
N GLY A 41 -12.27 -6.55 -20.69
CA GLY A 41 -11.94 -7.92 -20.38
C GLY A 41 -13.16 -8.74 -19.92
N VAL A 42 -12.98 -10.04 -19.74
CA VAL A 42 -14.02 -11.00 -19.34
C VAL A 42 -13.76 -11.47 -17.92
N TYR A 43 -14.71 -11.19 -17.02
CA TYR A 43 -14.64 -11.67 -15.64
C TYR A 43 -14.57 -13.20 -15.57
N GLY A 44 -13.72 -13.71 -14.68
CA GLY A 44 -13.46 -15.15 -14.53
C GLY A 44 -12.46 -15.72 -15.54
N LYS A 45 -12.07 -14.95 -16.56
CA LYS A 45 -11.08 -15.33 -17.57
C LYS A 45 -9.88 -14.38 -17.58
N ASP A 46 -10.14 -13.11 -17.77
CA ASP A 46 -9.09 -12.07 -17.95
C ASP A 46 -8.76 -11.38 -16.63
N PHE A 47 -9.72 -11.33 -15.72
CA PHE A 47 -9.56 -10.81 -14.37
C PHE A 47 -10.54 -11.50 -13.40
N VAL A 48 -10.22 -11.45 -12.11
CA VAL A 48 -11.05 -12.05 -11.06
C VAL A 48 -10.82 -11.32 -9.74
N TYR A 49 -11.89 -11.08 -8.99
CA TYR A 49 -11.75 -10.56 -7.63
C TYR A 49 -11.26 -11.66 -6.67
N PRO A 50 -10.35 -11.35 -5.72
CA PRO A 50 -10.06 -12.26 -4.62
C PRO A 50 -11.33 -12.53 -3.82
N THR A 51 -11.43 -13.72 -3.24
CA THR A 51 -12.61 -14.10 -2.46
C THR A 51 -12.50 -13.63 -1.01
N VAL A 52 -13.63 -13.36 -0.37
CA VAL A 52 -13.67 -13.08 1.08
C VAL A 52 -13.07 -14.24 1.87
N ALA A 53 -13.28 -15.47 1.42
CA ALA A 53 -12.74 -16.67 2.08
C ALA A 53 -11.20 -16.70 2.10
N SER A 54 -10.54 -16.21 1.02
CA SER A 54 -9.08 -16.17 0.97
C SER A 54 -8.47 -15.25 2.04
N THR A 55 -9.19 -14.24 2.51
CA THR A 55 -8.71 -13.34 3.56
C THR A 55 -8.52 -14.02 4.91
N ALA A 56 -9.21 -15.15 5.16
CA ALA A 56 -9.08 -15.93 6.38
C ALA A 56 -7.66 -16.46 6.61
N TYR A 57 -6.97 -16.81 5.53
CA TYR A 57 -5.58 -17.27 5.59
C TYR A 57 -4.66 -16.20 6.16
N TYR A 58 -4.77 -14.98 5.68
CA TYR A 58 -3.96 -13.84 6.12
C TYR A 58 -4.36 -13.37 7.52
N GLN A 59 -5.66 -13.32 7.82
CA GLN A 59 -6.18 -12.98 9.13
C GLN A 59 -5.66 -13.93 10.23
N ALA A 60 -5.67 -15.24 9.95
CA ALA A 60 -5.17 -16.26 10.90
C ALA A 60 -3.67 -16.11 11.20
N ARG A 61 -2.94 -15.35 10.38
CA ARG A 61 -1.52 -15.05 10.57
C ARG A 61 -1.25 -13.66 11.16
N GLY A 62 -2.30 -12.94 11.57
CA GLY A 62 -2.19 -11.64 12.22
C GLY A 62 -2.21 -10.44 11.27
N MET A 63 -2.46 -10.63 9.98
CA MET A 63 -2.69 -9.52 9.05
C MET A 63 -4.07 -8.90 9.28
N ASN A 64 -4.15 -7.58 9.27
CA ASN A 64 -5.38 -6.83 9.60
C ASN A 64 -5.82 -5.86 8.49
N LEU A 65 -5.03 -5.69 7.42
CA LEU A 65 -5.34 -4.81 6.30
C LEU A 65 -5.19 -5.55 4.97
N MET A 66 -6.24 -5.54 4.15
CA MET A 66 -6.29 -6.11 2.80
C MET A 66 -6.37 -4.96 1.79
N ARG A 67 -5.32 -4.74 0.98
CA ARG A 67 -5.34 -3.77 -0.11
C ARG A 67 -5.89 -4.48 -1.34
N ILE A 68 -7.01 -4.00 -1.87
CA ILE A 68 -7.67 -4.59 -3.04
C ILE A 68 -7.37 -3.77 -4.28
N ALA A 69 -6.62 -4.36 -5.20
CA ALA A 69 -6.32 -3.78 -6.50
C ALA A 69 -7.50 -3.96 -7.46
N PHE A 70 -7.91 -2.89 -8.15
CA PHE A 70 -8.97 -2.92 -9.18
C PHE A 70 -8.73 -1.83 -10.22
N ARG A 71 -9.49 -1.82 -11.33
CA ARG A 71 -9.35 -0.81 -12.39
C ARG A 71 -10.38 0.30 -12.27
N TRP A 72 -9.92 1.58 -12.29
CA TRP A 72 -10.80 2.75 -12.34
C TRP A 72 -11.74 2.66 -13.54
N GLU A 73 -11.19 2.50 -14.73
CA GLU A 73 -11.93 2.46 -15.98
C GLU A 73 -12.86 1.26 -16.13
N ARG A 74 -12.68 0.20 -15.35
CA ARG A 74 -13.62 -0.94 -15.30
C ARG A 74 -14.79 -0.63 -14.38
N LEU A 75 -14.51 -0.01 -13.24
CA LEU A 75 -15.53 0.43 -12.30
C LEU A 75 -16.32 1.62 -12.84
N GLN A 76 -15.67 2.57 -13.54
CA GLN A 76 -16.28 3.76 -14.15
C GLN A 76 -15.97 3.80 -15.66
N PRO A 77 -16.78 3.14 -16.51
CA PRO A 77 -16.48 2.99 -17.94
C PRO A 77 -16.44 4.30 -18.74
N THR A 78 -17.11 5.32 -18.22
CA THR A 78 -17.15 6.69 -18.78
C THR A 78 -16.77 7.68 -17.69
N LEU A 79 -15.81 8.57 -17.95
CA LEU A 79 -15.42 9.63 -17.01
C LEU A 79 -16.64 10.46 -16.60
N ASN A 80 -16.73 10.75 -15.30
CA ASN A 80 -17.85 11.46 -14.67
C ASN A 80 -19.21 10.73 -14.76
N GLY A 81 -19.24 9.52 -15.34
CA GLY A 81 -20.43 8.68 -15.44
C GLY A 81 -20.70 7.88 -14.16
N GLU A 82 -21.80 7.13 -14.18
CA GLU A 82 -22.12 6.19 -13.12
C GLU A 82 -21.15 5.00 -13.14
N PHE A 83 -20.98 4.37 -11.97
CA PHE A 83 -20.23 3.13 -11.87
C PHE A 83 -20.98 1.98 -12.54
N ASP A 84 -20.23 1.07 -13.16
CA ASP A 84 -20.80 -0.20 -13.60
C ASP A 84 -21.36 -0.95 -12.39
N ALA A 85 -22.65 -1.27 -12.45
CA ALA A 85 -23.35 -1.87 -11.31
C ALA A 85 -22.80 -3.26 -10.93
N THR A 86 -22.34 -4.02 -11.92
CA THR A 86 -21.80 -5.36 -11.70
C THR A 86 -20.42 -5.29 -11.06
N GLU A 87 -19.55 -4.41 -11.55
CA GLU A 87 -18.21 -4.21 -10.96
C GLU A 87 -18.32 -3.61 -9.54
N LEU A 88 -19.21 -2.66 -9.33
CA LEU A 88 -19.45 -2.12 -7.99
C LEU A 88 -19.98 -3.20 -7.04
N ALA A 89 -20.86 -4.08 -7.50
CA ALA A 89 -21.38 -5.19 -6.69
C ALA A 89 -20.25 -6.16 -6.28
N ARG A 90 -19.34 -6.52 -7.20
CA ARG A 90 -18.18 -7.36 -6.91
C ARG A 90 -17.24 -6.72 -5.88
N LEU A 91 -16.94 -5.43 -6.07
CA LEU A 91 -16.10 -4.68 -5.12
C LEU A 91 -16.76 -4.62 -3.74
N ARG A 92 -18.07 -4.35 -3.67
CA ARG A 92 -18.83 -4.33 -2.41
C ARG A 92 -18.85 -5.71 -1.74
N GLU A 93 -19.09 -6.78 -2.46
CA GLU A 93 -19.07 -8.15 -1.92
C GLU A 93 -17.75 -8.42 -1.19
N PHE A 94 -16.62 -8.09 -1.83
CA PHE A 94 -15.32 -8.27 -1.21
C PHE A 94 -15.13 -7.35 0.01
N VAL A 95 -15.45 -6.05 -0.12
CA VAL A 95 -15.27 -5.05 0.95
C VAL A 95 -16.13 -5.37 2.16
N ASP A 96 -17.43 -5.57 1.94
CA ASP A 96 -18.40 -5.78 3.03
C ASP A 96 -18.13 -7.12 3.74
N GLY A 97 -17.86 -8.19 2.97
CA GLY A 97 -17.52 -9.49 3.52
C GLY A 97 -16.21 -9.48 4.32
N THR A 98 -15.19 -8.78 3.84
CA THR A 98 -13.89 -8.67 4.53
C THR A 98 -14.00 -7.82 5.80
N THR A 99 -14.69 -6.69 5.74
CA THR A 99 -14.86 -5.82 6.92
C THR A 99 -15.78 -6.43 7.98
N ALA A 100 -16.78 -7.24 7.58
CA ALA A 100 -17.61 -8.02 8.51
C ALA A 100 -16.80 -9.04 9.33
N ARG A 101 -15.64 -9.49 8.82
CA ARG A 101 -14.69 -10.35 9.55
C ARG A 101 -13.81 -9.56 10.53
N GLY A 102 -13.97 -8.25 10.64
CA GLY A 102 -13.17 -7.38 11.50
C GLY A 102 -11.87 -6.88 10.86
N LEU A 103 -11.61 -7.19 9.59
CA LEU A 103 -10.45 -6.70 8.84
C LEU A 103 -10.70 -5.31 8.27
N HIS A 104 -9.62 -4.63 7.91
CA HIS A 104 -9.66 -3.38 7.15
C HIS A 104 -9.42 -3.64 5.66
N VAL A 105 -9.98 -2.78 4.82
CA VAL A 105 -9.78 -2.83 3.37
C VAL A 105 -9.26 -1.48 2.89
N LEU A 106 -8.13 -1.49 2.17
CA LEU A 106 -7.60 -0.34 1.45
C LEU A 106 -7.99 -0.48 -0.03
N LEU A 107 -8.82 0.42 -0.52
CA LEU A 107 -9.21 0.48 -1.93
C LEU A 107 -8.06 1.02 -2.76
N ASP A 108 -7.71 0.33 -3.84
CA ASP A 108 -6.58 0.67 -4.69
C ASP A 108 -6.97 0.65 -6.17
N PRO A 109 -7.31 1.80 -6.77
CA PRO A 109 -7.39 1.93 -8.22
C PRO A 109 -6.00 1.69 -8.85
N HIS A 110 -5.76 0.48 -9.37
CA HIS A 110 -4.43 0.01 -9.77
C HIS A 110 -4.12 0.32 -11.23
N ASN A 111 -4.07 1.59 -11.59
CA ASN A 111 -3.91 2.03 -12.97
C ASN A 111 -2.93 3.21 -13.18
N TYR A 112 -1.97 3.39 -12.27
CA TYR A 112 -0.81 4.29 -12.45
C TYR A 112 -1.16 5.76 -12.78
N ALA A 113 -2.29 6.23 -12.23
CA ALA A 113 -2.86 7.53 -12.55
C ALA A 113 -3.12 7.74 -14.04
N ALA A 114 -3.59 6.69 -14.72
CA ALA A 114 -4.05 6.74 -16.10
C ALA A 114 -5.49 6.22 -16.20
N TYR A 115 -6.23 6.68 -17.17
CA TYR A 115 -7.56 6.17 -17.49
C TYR A 115 -7.56 5.72 -18.95
N LYS A 116 -7.82 4.42 -19.20
CA LYS A 116 -7.72 3.84 -20.55
C LYS A 116 -6.39 4.24 -21.24
N GLU A 117 -5.28 4.06 -20.51
CA GLU A 117 -3.90 4.38 -20.92
C GLU A 117 -3.59 5.88 -21.09
N LEU A 118 -4.57 6.77 -21.02
CA LEU A 118 -4.37 8.20 -21.08
C LEU A 118 -4.05 8.77 -19.70
N GLN A 119 -2.94 9.49 -19.63
CA GLN A 119 -2.42 10.01 -18.36
C GLN A 119 -3.31 11.10 -17.78
N LEU A 120 -3.54 11.04 -16.47
CA LEU A 120 -4.22 12.07 -15.68
C LEU A 120 -3.55 13.44 -15.86
N GLY A 121 -4.38 14.49 -15.95
CA GLY A 121 -3.94 15.87 -16.19
C GLY A 121 -3.92 16.27 -17.66
N ARG A 122 -4.17 15.33 -18.59
CA ARG A 122 -4.43 15.65 -20.01
C ARG A 122 -5.87 16.19 -20.18
N PRO A 123 -6.15 16.91 -21.28
CA PRO A 123 -7.51 17.37 -21.56
C PRO A 123 -8.56 16.25 -21.58
N GLU A 124 -8.18 15.06 -22.06
CA GLU A 124 -9.04 13.87 -22.13
C GLU A 124 -9.30 13.23 -20.76
N VAL A 125 -8.37 13.39 -19.82
CA VAL A 125 -8.47 12.86 -18.44
C VAL A 125 -8.16 13.99 -17.45
N PRO A 126 -9.05 14.96 -17.30
CA PRO A 126 -8.81 16.12 -16.44
C PRO A 126 -8.80 15.72 -14.95
N ILE A 127 -8.08 16.48 -14.15
CA ILE A 127 -8.00 16.30 -12.67
C ILE A 127 -9.39 16.26 -12.04
N ALA A 128 -10.34 17.05 -12.55
CA ALA A 128 -11.71 17.07 -12.07
C ALA A 128 -12.44 15.72 -12.23
N ALA A 129 -12.10 14.93 -13.27
CA ALA A 129 -12.68 13.60 -13.45
C ALA A 129 -12.16 12.61 -12.39
N PHE A 130 -10.91 12.72 -11.99
CA PHE A 130 -10.34 11.94 -10.88
C PHE A 130 -10.96 12.33 -9.53
N ALA A 131 -11.17 13.61 -9.30
CA ALA A 131 -11.88 14.11 -8.12
C ALA A 131 -13.34 13.62 -8.08
N ASP A 132 -14.06 13.62 -9.22
CA ASP A 132 -15.44 13.08 -9.30
C ASP A 132 -15.47 11.57 -9.03
N PHE A 133 -14.52 10.79 -9.59
CA PHE A 133 -14.39 9.38 -9.29
C PHE A 133 -14.28 9.14 -7.79
N TRP A 134 -13.38 9.86 -7.09
CA TRP A 134 -13.20 9.71 -5.66
C TRP A 134 -14.38 10.18 -4.84
N ARG A 135 -15.04 11.27 -5.25
CA ARG A 135 -16.29 11.70 -4.63
C ARG A 135 -17.35 10.61 -4.70
N ARG A 136 -17.53 10.00 -5.87
CA ARG A 136 -18.51 8.91 -6.07
C ARG A 136 -18.13 7.66 -5.26
N LEU A 137 -16.87 7.26 -5.28
CA LEU A 137 -16.42 6.07 -4.58
C LEU A 137 -16.50 6.26 -3.06
N ALA A 138 -16.14 7.43 -2.55
CA ALA A 138 -16.29 7.76 -1.14
C ALA A 138 -17.75 7.67 -0.66
N LEU A 139 -18.71 8.13 -1.45
CA LEU A 139 -20.14 8.00 -1.13
C LEU A 139 -20.59 6.54 -1.00
N GLN A 140 -19.91 5.57 -1.65
CA GLN A 140 -20.24 4.16 -1.54
C GLN A 140 -19.80 3.54 -0.21
N PHE A 141 -18.70 4.06 0.40
CA PHE A 141 -18.00 3.39 1.51
C PHE A 141 -17.74 4.28 2.73
N LYS A 142 -18.13 5.57 2.71
CA LYS A 142 -17.83 6.54 3.78
C LYS A 142 -18.35 6.12 5.17
N ASP A 143 -19.43 5.36 5.21
CA ASP A 143 -20.07 4.94 6.45
C ASP A 143 -19.46 3.64 7.03
N ASN A 144 -18.49 3.03 6.33
CA ASN A 144 -17.73 1.88 6.81
C ASN A 144 -16.35 2.34 7.32
N PRO A 145 -16.13 2.42 8.65
CA PRO A 145 -14.87 2.92 9.23
C PRO A 145 -13.69 1.99 9.00
N ARG A 146 -13.91 0.77 8.50
CA ARG A 146 -12.86 -0.20 8.17
C ARG A 146 -12.39 -0.09 6.71
N VAL A 147 -12.98 0.79 5.93
CA VAL A 147 -12.53 1.09 4.56
C VAL A 147 -11.58 2.26 4.59
N GLN A 148 -10.47 2.13 3.89
CA GLN A 148 -9.45 3.15 3.65
C GLN A 148 -9.39 3.44 2.14
N PHE A 149 -9.05 4.67 1.77
CA PHE A 149 -9.03 5.14 0.39
C PHE A 149 -7.58 5.37 -0.06
N GLY A 150 -7.01 4.47 -0.85
CA GLY A 150 -5.73 4.64 -1.53
C GLY A 150 -5.95 5.32 -2.88
N LEU A 151 -5.44 6.54 -3.06
CA LEU A 151 -5.84 7.37 -4.18
C LEU A 151 -5.60 6.70 -5.54
N VAL A 152 -4.46 6.05 -5.74
CA VAL A 152 -4.14 5.28 -6.96
C VAL A 152 -2.83 4.54 -6.79
N ASN A 153 -2.67 3.39 -7.43
CA ASN A 153 -1.37 2.73 -7.50
C ASN A 153 -0.37 3.54 -8.32
N GLU A 154 0.81 3.78 -7.79
CA GLU A 154 2.05 4.16 -8.48
C GLU A 154 1.89 5.21 -9.60
N PRO A 155 1.49 6.44 -9.32
CA PRO A 155 1.45 7.50 -10.31
C PRO A 155 2.77 7.63 -11.06
N ARG A 156 2.70 7.81 -12.39
CA ARG A 156 3.89 7.91 -13.24
C ARG A 156 3.61 8.71 -14.50
N ASN A 157 4.66 9.03 -15.25
CA ASN A 157 4.60 9.65 -16.59
C ASN A 157 3.90 11.03 -16.63
N MET A 158 3.94 11.78 -15.54
CA MET A 158 3.43 13.15 -15.46
C MET A 158 4.35 14.02 -14.60
N PRO A 159 4.28 15.35 -14.68
CA PRO A 159 4.95 16.25 -13.72
C PRO A 159 4.43 15.98 -12.30
N THR A 160 5.34 16.03 -11.32
CA THR A 160 4.98 15.81 -9.91
C THR A 160 3.99 16.85 -9.39
N GLU A 161 4.05 18.07 -9.90
CA GLU A 161 3.09 19.15 -9.61
C GLU A 161 1.68 18.80 -10.06
N THR A 162 1.53 18.18 -11.23
CA THR A 162 0.23 17.70 -11.73
C THR A 162 -0.33 16.62 -10.83
N TRP A 163 0.51 15.67 -10.40
CA TRP A 163 0.07 14.64 -9.46
C TRP A 163 -0.30 15.25 -8.10
N GLY A 164 0.51 16.16 -7.57
CA GLY A 164 0.21 16.86 -6.31
C GLY A 164 -1.14 17.60 -6.32
N GLN A 165 -1.47 18.27 -7.45
CA GLN A 165 -2.77 18.92 -7.64
C GLN A 165 -3.92 17.90 -7.71
N ALA A 166 -3.71 16.78 -8.42
CA ALA A 166 -4.71 15.73 -8.54
C ALA A 166 -4.97 15.03 -7.19
N ALA A 167 -3.91 14.75 -6.44
CA ALA A 167 -4.02 14.16 -5.10
C ALA A 167 -4.80 15.09 -4.15
N GLN A 168 -4.48 16.40 -4.15
CA GLN A 168 -5.22 17.37 -3.34
C GLN A 168 -6.70 17.43 -3.74
N ALA A 169 -7.01 17.51 -5.05
CA ALA A 169 -8.37 17.55 -5.53
C ALA A 169 -9.20 16.31 -5.15
N ALA A 170 -8.55 15.13 -5.15
CA ALA A 170 -9.18 13.89 -4.72
C ALA A 170 -9.45 13.87 -3.19
N VAL A 171 -8.48 14.29 -2.37
CA VAL A 171 -8.67 14.42 -0.91
C VAL A 171 -9.83 15.38 -0.60
N ASP A 172 -9.84 16.56 -1.23
CA ASP A 172 -10.89 17.54 -1.04
C ASP A 172 -12.27 17.00 -1.44
N ALA A 173 -12.35 16.29 -2.57
CA ALA A 173 -13.58 15.67 -3.05
C ALA A 173 -14.09 14.55 -2.11
N ILE A 174 -13.19 13.73 -1.55
CA ILE A 174 -13.52 12.74 -0.52
C ILE A 174 -14.11 13.45 0.71
N ARG A 175 -13.43 14.46 1.23
CA ARG A 175 -13.85 15.17 2.44
C ARG A 175 -15.16 15.93 2.26
N ALA A 176 -15.42 16.46 1.07
CA ALA A 176 -16.70 17.11 0.72
C ALA A 176 -17.91 16.17 0.83
N THR A 177 -17.71 14.84 0.80
CA THR A 177 -18.79 13.85 1.04
C THR A 177 -19.13 13.66 2.52
N GLY A 178 -18.36 14.22 3.44
CA GLY A 178 -18.42 13.95 4.87
C GLY A 178 -17.68 12.68 5.30
N ALA A 179 -16.93 12.04 4.40
CA ALA A 179 -16.13 10.85 4.73
C ALA A 179 -15.01 11.19 5.71
N SER A 180 -14.86 10.37 6.76
CA SER A 180 -13.77 10.43 7.75
C SER A 180 -12.75 9.29 7.60
N ASN A 181 -12.88 8.47 6.57
CA ASN A 181 -12.00 7.34 6.29
C ASN A 181 -10.55 7.79 6.13
N LEU A 182 -9.59 6.91 6.49
CA LEU A 182 -8.18 7.14 6.24
C LEU A 182 -7.94 7.21 4.72
N VAL A 183 -7.12 8.17 4.28
CA VAL A 183 -6.70 8.30 2.89
C VAL A 183 -5.21 8.03 2.81
N THR A 184 -4.77 7.18 1.88
CA THR A 184 -3.35 7.04 1.55
C THR A 184 -3.05 7.74 0.23
N VAL A 185 -1.96 8.50 0.22
CA VAL A 185 -1.55 9.36 -0.90
C VAL A 185 -0.17 8.93 -1.38
N PRO A 186 -0.07 8.28 -2.55
CA PRO A 186 1.22 7.93 -3.12
C PRO A 186 1.95 9.14 -3.69
N GLY A 187 3.27 9.01 -3.84
CA GLY A 187 4.07 9.94 -4.62
C GLY A 187 4.03 9.62 -6.12
N ASN A 188 4.57 10.51 -6.94
CA ASN A 188 4.82 10.25 -8.37
C ASN A 188 6.05 9.35 -8.55
N GLY A 189 6.26 8.84 -9.76
CA GLY A 189 7.43 8.04 -10.09
C GLY A 189 7.45 6.69 -9.39
N TYR A 190 6.32 5.96 -9.45
CA TYR A 190 6.11 4.66 -8.81
C TYR A 190 6.18 4.73 -7.27
N THR A 191 6.00 5.91 -6.70
CA THR A 191 5.95 6.16 -5.24
C THR A 191 7.11 5.56 -4.42
N GLY A 192 8.30 5.39 -5.02
CA GLY A 192 9.45 4.77 -4.35
C GLY A 192 9.96 5.61 -3.18
N ALA A 193 10.19 4.98 -2.02
CA ALA A 193 10.76 5.67 -0.86
C ALA A 193 12.19 6.18 -1.14
N TRP A 194 13.04 5.36 -1.76
CA TRP A 194 14.41 5.73 -2.11
C TRP A 194 14.49 6.76 -3.24
N SER A 195 13.51 6.73 -4.19
CA SER A 195 13.44 7.66 -5.30
C SER A 195 12.66 8.94 -5.00
N TRP A 196 12.12 9.10 -3.79
CA TRP A 196 11.32 10.25 -3.34
C TRP A 196 12.01 11.61 -3.59
N PHE A 197 13.32 11.60 -3.61
CA PHE A 197 14.17 12.79 -3.75
C PHE A 197 14.74 12.97 -5.16
N GLN A 198 14.33 12.13 -6.12
CA GLN A 198 14.84 12.18 -7.48
C GLN A 198 13.91 13.02 -8.35
N SER A 199 14.49 13.91 -9.15
CA SER A 199 13.76 14.83 -10.04
C SER A 199 13.86 14.48 -11.53
N ARG A 200 14.85 13.67 -11.91
CA ARG A 200 15.26 13.53 -13.32
C ARG A 200 14.22 12.94 -14.29
N TRP A 201 13.19 12.25 -13.78
CA TRP A 201 12.17 11.63 -14.63
C TRP A 201 10.89 12.44 -14.75
N TYR A 202 10.60 13.29 -13.75
CA TYR A 202 9.29 13.94 -13.56
C TYR A 202 9.40 15.44 -13.25
N GLY A 203 10.56 16.02 -13.48
CA GLY A 203 10.83 17.41 -13.15
C GLY A 203 11.16 17.59 -11.68
N THR A 204 10.19 17.98 -10.86
CA THR A 204 10.39 18.22 -9.44
C THR A 204 10.27 16.93 -8.62
N ALA A 205 11.11 16.77 -7.59
CA ALA A 205 11.07 15.62 -6.71
C ALA A 205 9.79 15.58 -5.86
N ASN A 206 9.35 14.38 -5.47
CA ASN A 206 8.22 14.23 -4.52
C ASN A 206 8.49 14.99 -3.22
N ALA A 207 9.73 14.99 -2.72
CA ALA A 207 10.12 15.68 -1.51
C ALA A 207 9.79 17.18 -1.51
N ASP A 208 9.78 17.81 -2.68
CA ASP A 208 9.56 19.26 -2.83
C ASP A 208 8.09 19.62 -3.08
N VAL A 209 7.28 18.66 -3.56
CA VAL A 209 5.89 18.88 -3.95
C VAL A 209 4.90 18.26 -2.96
N MET A 210 5.07 16.96 -2.65
CA MET A 210 4.05 16.18 -1.96
C MET A 210 3.83 16.63 -0.51
N GLY A 211 4.84 17.21 0.13
CA GLY A 211 4.70 17.80 1.45
C GLY A 211 3.64 18.91 1.55
N ARG A 212 3.12 19.42 0.42
CA ARG A 212 2.07 20.46 0.37
C ARG A 212 0.66 19.88 0.39
N VAL A 213 0.48 18.61 0.07
CA VAL A 213 -0.84 17.95 0.15
C VAL A 213 -1.32 17.94 1.59
N ARG A 214 -2.55 18.34 1.81
CA ARG A 214 -3.18 18.49 3.13
C ARG A 214 -4.52 17.77 3.17
N ASP A 215 -4.81 17.19 4.31
CA ASP A 215 -6.12 16.69 4.63
C ASP A 215 -6.71 17.50 5.80
N PRO A 216 -7.83 18.20 5.60
CA PRO A 216 -8.44 19.00 6.67
C PRO A 216 -8.94 18.16 7.85
N ALA A 217 -9.14 16.84 7.66
CA ALA A 217 -9.53 15.91 8.72
C ALA A 217 -8.34 15.30 9.48
N ASP A 218 -7.09 15.59 9.06
CA ASP A 218 -5.86 15.01 9.60
C ASP A 218 -5.87 13.46 9.64
N ARG A 219 -6.47 12.83 8.61
CA ARG A 219 -6.60 11.38 8.46
C ARG A 219 -6.00 10.91 7.14
N MET A 220 -4.74 11.32 6.89
CA MET A 220 -3.99 11.02 5.69
C MET A 220 -2.63 10.42 6.05
N LEU A 221 -2.24 9.40 5.30
CA LEU A 221 -0.87 8.86 5.28
C LEU A 221 -0.29 9.05 3.89
N PHE A 222 1.02 9.27 3.79
CA PHE A 222 1.70 9.01 2.53
C PHE A 222 1.80 7.50 2.31
N GLU A 223 1.71 7.07 1.06
CA GLU A 223 1.95 5.68 0.66
C GLU A 223 3.22 5.64 -0.17
N VAL A 224 4.15 4.77 0.21
CA VAL A 224 5.36 4.53 -0.57
C VAL A 224 5.53 3.03 -0.80
N HIS A 225 6.15 2.69 -1.93
CA HIS A 225 6.54 1.34 -2.27
C HIS A 225 8.05 1.20 -2.19
N GLN A 226 8.54 0.05 -1.74
CA GLN A 226 9.97 -0.18 -1.72
C GLN A 226 10.31 -1.66 -1.87
N TYR A 227 10.90 -1.98 -3.01
CA TYR A 227 11.52 -3.27 -3.26
C TYR A 227 13.04 -3.20 -3.09
N PHE A 228 13.68 -4.36 -2.96
CA PHE A 228 15.07 -4.49 -2.54
C PHE A 228 16.00 -5.05 -3.62
N ASP A 229 15.47 -5.30 -4.80
CA ASP A 229 16.23 -5.64 -6.01
C ASP A 229 16.99 -4.43 -6.57
N LYS A 230 17.83 -4.65 -7.59
CA LYS A 230 18.79 -3.66 -8.07
C LYS A 230 18.19 -2.30 -8.43
N ASP A 231 17.08 -2.29 -9.13
CA ASP A 231 16.40 -1.07 -9.60
C ASP A 231 15.19 -0.68 -8.72
N GLY A 232 14.86 -1.48 -7.72
CA GLY A 232 13.74 -1.23 -6.80
C GLY A 232 12.37 -1.51 -7.39
N SER A 233 12.30 -2.24 -8.50
CA SER A 233 11.06 -2.53 -9.22
C SER A 233 10.26 -3.72 -8.66
N GLY A 234 10.89 -4.60 -7.89
CA GLY A 234 10.29 -5.86 -7.43
C GLY A 234 10.17 -6.93 -8.54
N THR A 235 10.86 -6.73 -9.67
CA THR A 235 10.81 -7.68 -10.80
C THR A 235 11.88 -8.77 -10.73
N ASN A 236 12.87 -8.63 -9.84
CA ASN A 236 13.95 -9.59 -9.65
C ASN A 236 13.86 -10.23 -8.27
N ALA A 237 14.13 -11.55 -8.22
CA ALA A 237 14.08 -12.31 -6.96
C ALA A 237 15.28 -12.02 -6.02
N GLU A 238 16.34 -11.40 -6.54
CA GLU A 238 17.57 -11.13 -5.80
C GLU A 238 17.55 -9.73 -5.18
N CYS A 239 17.90 -9.63 -3.90
CA CYS A 239 18.08 -8.36 -3.22
C CYS A 239 19.54 -7.90 -3.29
N VAL A 240 19.77 -6.58 -3.30
CA VAL A 240 21.10 -5.96 -3.46
C VAL A 240 22.05 -6.32 -2.33
N SER A 241 21.58 -6.20 -1.09
CA SER A 241 22.35 -6.52 0.13
C SER A 241 21.39 -6.79 1.31
N PRO A 242 21.89 -7.37 2.41
CA PRO A 242 21.11 -7.51 3.64
C PRO A 242 20.63 -6.18 4.25
N GLU A 243 21.37 -5.09 4.05
CA GLU A 243 21.12 -3.78 4.64
C GLU A 243 20.22 -2.89 3.80
N ILE A 244 19.99 -3.25 2.52
CA ILE A 244 19.30 -2.40 1.54
C ILE A 244 17.90 -1.96 1.99
N GLY A 245 17.24 -2.77 2.82
CA GLY A 245 15.91 -2.46 3.37
C GLY A 245 15.92 -1.19 4.22
N VAL A 246 16.90 -1.05 5.09
CA VAL A 246 17.08 0.16 5.93
C VAL A 246 17.61 1.31 5.09
N GLU A 247 18.61 1.09 4.26
CA GLU A 247 19.26 2.12 3.43
C GLU A 247 18.25 2.86 2.56
N ARG A 248 17.28 2.13 1.96
CA ARG A 248 16.26 2.74 1.08
C ARG A 248 15.17 3.48 1.82
N LEU A 249 14.92 3.21 3.10
CA LEU A 249 13.84 3.81 3.88
C LEU A 249 14.29 4.98 4.76
N GLN A 250 15.53 4.98 5.27
CA GLN A 250 15.99 5.90 6.31
C GLN A 250 15.85 7.38 5.92
N ARG A 251 16.15 7.75 4.67
CA ARG A 251 16.06 9.14 4.20
C ARG A 251 14.60 9.61 4.13
N PHE A 252 13.70 8.75 3.67
CA PHE A 252 12.27 9.04 3.65
C PHE A 252 11.70 9.16 5.07
N THR A 253 12.13 8.31 5.99
CA THR A 253 11.77 8.39 7.42
C THR A 253 12.17 9.75 8.02
N ALA A 254 13.36 10.25 7.70
CA ALA A 254 13.79 11.58 8.14
C ALA A 254 12.93 12.70 7.54
N TRP A 255 12.55 12.58 6.25
CA TRP A 255 11.66 13.53 5.58
C TRP A 255 10.27 13.56 6.23
N LEU A 256 9.70 12.41 6.59
CA LEU A 256 8.41 12.33 7.30
C LEU A 256 8.44 13.13 8.60
N ARG A 257 9.50 12.97 9.42
CA ARG A 257 9.65 13.72 10.67
C ARG A 257 9.79 15.22 10.44
N GLN A 258 10.65 15.62 9.49
CA GLN A 258 10.85 17.01 9.11
C GLN A 258 9.56 17.70 8.70
N HIS A 259 8.67 16.96 8.00
CA HIS A 259 7.40 17.49 7.49
C HIS A 259 6.20 17.20 8.42
N GLN A 260 6.43 16.57 9.58
CA GLN A 260 5.37 16.15 10.52
C GLN A 260 4.30 15.29 9.81
N ARG A 261 4.76 14.30 9.06
CA ARG A 261 3.91 13.39 8.28
C ARG A 261 4.07 11.96 8.74
N ARG A 262 3.07 11.16 8.47
CA ARG A 262 3.09 9.69 8.64
C ARG A 262 2.92 9.00 7.29
N ALA A 263 3.40 7.75 7.20
CA ALA A 263 3.32 6.96 5.99
C ALA A 263 2.99 5.49 6.28
N ILE A 264 2.58 4.79 5.23
CA ILE A 264 2.50 3.35 5.13
C ILE A 264 3.42 2.86 4.01
N LEU A 265 4.09 1.74 4.22
CA LEU A 265 4.81 1.02 3.17
C LEU A 265 3.78 0.15 2.43
N GLY A 266 3.17 0.68 1.36
CA GLY A 266 2.03 0.11 0.64
C GLY A 266 2.38 -1.13 -0.17
N GLU A 267 3.66 -1.28 -0.56
CA GLU A 267 4.19 -2.49 -1.16
C GLU A 267 5.64 -2.72 -0.74
N LEU A 268 5.95 -3.95 -0.40
CA LEU A 268 7.31 -4.48 -0.26
C LEU A 268 7.29 -5.98 -0.62
N GLY A 269 8.46 -6.50 -0.94
CA GLY A 269 8.64 -7.93 -1.18
C GLY A 269 10.09 -8.28 -1.44
N GLY A 270 10.39 -9.59 -1.45
CA GLY A 270 11.72 -10.13 -1.78
C GLY A 270 11.64 -11.62 -2.08
N GLY A 271 12.49 -12.10 -2.97
CA GLY A 271 12.59 -13.52 -3.32
C GLY A 271 13.00 -14.39 -2.14
N ALA A 272 12.64 -15.67 -2.16
CA ALA A 272 12.83 -16.60 -1.06
C ALA A 272 14.33 -17.02 -0.89
N ASN A 273 15.20 -16.05 -0.55
CA ASN A 273 16.63 -16.26 -0.29
C ASN A 273 17.09 -15.51 0.98
N ALA A 274 18.26 -15.87 1.49
CA ALA A 274 18.77 -15.37 2.77
C ALA A 274 19.07 -13.85 2.75
N VAL A 275 19.49 -13.30 1.61
CA VAL A 275 19.79 -11.86 1.48
C VAL A 275 18.49 -11.08 1.56
N CYS A 276 17.46 -11.50 0.83
CA CYS A 276 16.15 -10.86 0.88
C CYS A 276 15.46 -11.02 2.24
N GLU A 277 15.62 -12.17 2.93
CA GLU A 277 15.12 -12.32 4.30
C GLU A 277 15.68 -11.24 5.21
N GLN A 278 16.99 -11.00 5.17
CA GLN A 278 17.65 -9.99 6.01
C GLN A 278 17.21 -8.57 5.61
N ALA A 279 17.14 -8.26 4.32
CA ALA A 279 16.70 -6.98 3.81
C ALA A 279 15.24 -6.65 4.24
N VAL A 280 14.32 -7.61 4.08
CA VAL A 280 12.91 -7.47 4.50
C VAL A 280 12.80 -7.31 6.02
N ARG A 281 13.47 -8.17 6.79
CA ARG A 281 13.45 -8.06 8.27
C ARG A 281 14.02 -6.72 8.73
N GLY A 282 15.13 -6.28 8.15
CA GLY A 282 15.74 -4.98 8.44
C GLY A 282 14.80 -3.82 8.15
N ALA A 283 14.10 -3.86 7.01
CA ALA A 283 13.08 -2.88 6.67
C ALA A 283 11.94 -2.85 7.70
N LEU A 284 11.37 -4.00 8.05
CA LEU A 284 10.25 -4.08 9.01
C LEU A 284 10.67 -3.67 10.43
N GLN A 285 11.88 -4.03 10.87
CA GLN A 285 12.45 -3.56 12.14
C GLN A 285 12.63 -2.03 12.12
N HIS A 286 13.09 -1.48 10.98
CA HIS A 286 13.20 -0.03 10.82
C HIS A 286 11.83 0.66 10.95
N LEU A 287 10.77 0.13 10.33
CA LEU A 287 9.43 0.67 10.48
C LEU A 287 8.96 0.64 11.95
N GLN A 288 9.13 -0.49 12.64
CA GLN A 288 8.75 -0.61 14.06
C GLN A 288 9.53 0.34 14.96
N ALA A 289 10.84 0.49 14.75
CA ALA A 289 11.67 1.43 15.51
C ALA A 289 11.30 2.90 15.25
N ASN A 290 10.54 3.18 14.20
CA ASN A 290 10.10 4.51 13.77
C ASN A 290 8.57 4.60 13.67
N ALA A 291 7.84 3.93 14.57
CA ALA A 291 6.37 3.89 14.60
C ALA A 291 5.71 5.26 14.85
N ASP A 292 6.48 6.26 15.27
CA ASP A 292 6.05 7.66 15.33
C ASP A 292 5.65 8.22 13.96
N VAL A 293 6.31 7.78 12.88
CA VAL A 293 6.05 8.23 11.50
C VAL A 293 5.60 7.11 10.56
N TRP A 294 5.77 5.84 10.93
CA TRP A 294 5.29 4.71 10.14
C TRP A 294 4.05 4.07 10.76
N ALA A 295 2.99 3.97 9.98
CA ALA A 295 1.73 3.39 10.42
C ALA A 295 1.60 1.89 10.12
N GLY A 296 2.37 1.37 9.14
CA GLY A 296 2.25 -0.02 8.76
C GLY A 296 2.93 -0.39 7.46
N TRP A 297 2.63 -1.61 7.00
CA TRP A 297 3.17 -2.18 5.78
C TRP A 297 2.20 -3.18 5.14
N LEU A 298 2.33 -3.38 3.83
CA LEU A 298 1.59 -4.36 3.04
C LEU A 298 2.56 -5.12 2.14
N TRP A 299 2.49 -6.45 2.17
CA TRP A 299 3.27 -7.29 1.28
C TRP A 299 2.66 -7.32 -0.13
N TRP A 300 3.46 -7.26 -1.15
CA TRP A 300 3.10 -7.58 -2.52
C TRP A 300 3.56 -9.01 -2.84
N ALA A 301 2.70 -10.01 -3.14
CA ALA A 301 1.26 -9.90 -3.15
C ALA A 301 0.61 -11.24 -2.77
N GLY A 302 -0.68 -11.19 -2.61
CA GLY A 302 -1.57 -12.35 -2.58
C GLY A 302 -2.64 -12.22 -3.66
N GLY A 303 -3.60 -13.13 -3.65
CA GLY A 303 -4.69 -13.18 -4.62
C GLY A 303 -4.59 -14.38 -5.56
N PRO A 304 -5.63 -14.64 -6.35
CA PRO A 304 -5.69 -15.83 -7.18
C PRO A 304 -4.71 -15.79 -8.37
N ASN A 305 -4.41 -16.96 -8.91
CA ASN A 305 -3.75 -17.17 -10.20
C ASN A 305 -2.29 -16.70 -10.34
N TRP A 306 -1.59 -16.44 -9.22
CA TRP A 306 -0.17 -16.04 -9.26
C TRP A 306 0.79 -17.18 -9.69
N GLY A 307 0.38 -18.45 -9.58
CA GLY A 307 1.26 -19.59 -9.90
C GLY A 307 2.55 -19.57 -9.07
N ASP A 308 3.68 -19.64 -9.77
CA ASP A 308 5.02 -19.68 -9.16
C ASP A 308 5.64 -18.28 -8.99
N TYR A 309 4.84 -17.21 -8.96
CA TYR A 309 5.34 -15.86 -8.77
C TYR A 309 6.10 -15.76 -7.44
N PHE A 310 7.36 -15.33 -7.52
CA PHE A 310 8.31 -15.42 -6.41
C PHE A 310 7.98 -14.53 -5.20
N LEU A 311 7.12 -13.51 -5.38
CA LEU A 311 6.62 -12.67 -4.28
C LEU A 311 5.28 -13.14 -3.73
N SER A 312 4.62 -14.12 -4.36
CA SER A 312 3.30 -14.59 -3.91
C SER A 312 3.37 -15.22 -2.52
N LEU A 313 2.50 -14.75 -1.62
CA LEU A 313 2.24 -15.37 -0.31
C LEU A 313 1.02 -16.30 -0.32
N GLU A 314 0.40 -16.51 -1.48
CA GLU A 314 -0.68 -17.52 -1.57
C GLU A 314 -0.16 -18.87 -1.08
N PRO A 315 -0.88 -19.55 -0.19
CA PRO A 315 -0.47 -20.88 0.27
C PRO A 315 -0.38 -21.86 -0.90
N GLY A 316 0.49 -22.83 -0.79
CA GLY A 316 0.51 -23.96 -1.71
C GLY A 316 -0.82 -24.72 -1.73
N ALA A 317 -1.04 -25.56 -2.71
CA ALA A 317 -2.23 -26.42 -2.80
C ALA A 317 -2.43 -27.32 -1.56
N ASP A 318 -1.35 -27.58 -0.81
CA ASP A 318 -1.32 -28.32 0.44
C ASP A 318 -1.56 -27.42 1.69
N GLY A 319 -1.88 -26.15 1.49
CA GLY A 319 -2.12 -25.16 2.55
C GLY A 319 -0.87 -24.68 3.28
N ARG A 320 0.34 -25.08 2.84
CA ARG A 320 1.59 -24.67 3.48
C ARG A 320 1.95 -23.23 3.14
N ASP A 321 2.54 -22.53 4.14
CA ASP A 321 3.06 -21.19 4.00
C ASP A 321 4.22 -21.13 3.00
N LYS A 322 4.27 -20.04 2.23
CA LYS A 322 5.47 -19.68 1.49
C LYS A 322 6.61 -19.32 2.47
N PRO A 323 7.88 -19.51 2.10
CA PRO A 323 9.03 -19.25 2.98
C PRO A 323 9.02 -17.84 3.60
N GLN A 324 8.62 -16.83 2.84
CA GLN A 324 8.58 -15.44 3.25
C GLN A 324 7.59 -15.20 4.42
N MET A 325 6.51 -15.97 4.55
CA MET A 325 5.58 -15.84 5.68
C MET A 325 6.28 -16.03 7.03
N ARG A 326 7.33 -16.88 7.09
CA ARG A 326 8.14 -17.06 8.32
C ARG A 326 8.95 -15.82 8.68
N TRP A 327 9.34 -15.02 7.67
CA TRP A 327 10.06 -13.76 7.91
C TRP A 327 9.17 -12.72 8.54
N LEU A 328 7.90 -12.71 8.13
CA LEU A 328 6.89 -11.74 8.55
C LEU A 328 6.33 -12.03 9.94
N LYS A 329 6.32 -13.31 10.37
CA LYS A 329 5.70 -13.75 11.63
C LYS A 329 6.05 -12.89 12.85
N PRO A 330 7.33 -12.52 13.11
CA PRO A 330 7.68 -11.68 14.28
C PRO A 330 7.09 -10.26 14.23
N PHE A 331 6.57 -9.83 13.08
CA PHE A 331 6.01 -8.50 12.84
C PHE A 331 4.47 -8.53 12.76
N LEU A 332 3.88 -9.70 12.90
CA LEU A 332 2.44 -9.95 12.84
C LEU A 332 1.81 -10.19 14.22
N GLU A 333 2.65 -10.51 15.21
CA GLU A 333 2.30 -10.77 16.60
C GLU A 333 2.15 -9.49 17.44
#